data_ab9bba843e0e2030e8b520242b9e1827
#
_entry.id   ab9bba843e0e2030e8b520242b9e1827
#
_cell.length_a   1.000
_cell.length_b   1.000
_cell.length_c   1.000
_cell.angle_alpha   90.00
_cell.angle_beta   90.00
_cell.angle_gamma   90.00
#
_symmetry.space_group_name_H-M   'P 1'
#
loop_
_entity.id
_entity.type
_entity.pdbx_description
1 polymer ?
#
loop_
_entity_poly.entity_id
_entity_poly.type
_entity_poly.pdbx_seq_one_letter_code
_entity_poly.pdbx_strand_id
1 'polypeptide(L)'
;MKKLAALLCLAGVMTLPNLAQARPVTLTTQLKNYGGDGAYLAIYVTDTNGLYKKTLWVSGKKSKYYKHLRDWARGSGLKAAEFDGVSGASVGSGKTLKVTVELADV
;
A
#
# COMPACT_ATOMS: atom_id res chain seq x y z
N MET A 1 -13.35 -9.27 -6.04
CA MET A 1 -13.22 -9.25 -6.34
C MET A 1 -12.92 -9.31 -6.81
N LYS A 2 -12.60 -9.26 -6.90
CA LYS A 2 -12.18 -9.25 -7.23
C LYS A 2 -11.49 -8.91 -7.90
N LYS A 3 -10.92 -8.56 -8.03
CA LYS A 3 -10.23 -8.22 -8.43
C LYS A 3 -9.29 -7.90 -8.70
N LEU A 4 -8.84 -7.71 -8.58
CA LEU A 4 -7.89 -7.41 -8.81
C LEU A 4 -7.39 -7.63 -9.42
N ALA A 5 -7.37 -7.61 -9.47
CA ALA A 5 -6.85 -7.83 -10.10
C ALA A 5 -6.33 -7.88 -10.59
N ALA A 6 -6.25 -7.81 -10.60
CA ALA A 6 -5.87 -7.81 -11.09
C ALA A 6 -5.14 -7.67 -11.47
N LEU A 7 -4.99 -7.44 -11.19
CA LEU A 7 -4.40 -7.36 -11.37
C LEU A 7 -3.71 -7.72 -11.66
N LEU A 8 -3.55 -7.82 -11.48
CA LEU A 8 -3.05 -8.26 -11.55
C LEU A 8 -2.71 -8.92 -11.99
N CYS A 9 -2.37 -8.98 -11.99
CA CYS A 9 -2.22 -9.59 -12.40
C CYS A 9 -1.97 -10.25 -12.61
N LEU A 10 -1.84 -10.41 -12.47
CA LEU A 10 -1.79 -11.17 -12.47
C LEU A 10 -1.90 -12.06 -12.67
N ALA A 11 -1.77 -12.35 -12.94
CA ALA A 11 -1.95 -13.22 -13.04
C ALA A 11 -2.49 -13.94 -12.94
N GLY A 12 -3.05 -14.19 -12.71
CA GLY A 12 -3.75 -14.78 -12.54
C GLY A 12 -4.37 -15.37 -12.20
N VAL A 13 -4.97 -15.66 -12.26
CA VAL A 13 -5.71 -16.26 -11.84
C VAL A 13 -5.87 -17.06 -11.35
N MET A 14 -6.30 -17.30 -11.08
CA MET A 14 -6.41 -18.17 -10.68
C MET A 14 -7.23 -18.62 -10.00
N THR A 15 -7.83 -19.13 -10.09
CA THR A 15 -8.64 -19.62 -9.44
C THR A 15 -8.14 -20.44 -8.52
N LEU A 16 -7.92 -20.13 -7.42
CA LEU A 16 -7.48 -20.88 -6.53
C LEU A 16 -8.48 -21.46 -5.79
N PRO A 17 -8.57 -22.64 -5.70
CA PRO A 17 -9.57 -23.29 -4.95
C PRO A 17 -9.41 -23.04 -3.48
N ASN A 18 -8.24 -22.91 -3.03
CA ASN A 18 -8.09 -22.68 -1.62
C ASN A 18 -7.75 -21.24 -1.36
N LEU A 19 -8.76 -20.47 -1.17
CA LEU A 19 -8.59 -19.06 -0.98
C LEU A 19 -8.04 -18.69 0.36
N ALA A 20 -8.03 -19.62 1.29
CA ALA A 20 -7.48 -19.32 2.59
C ALA A 20 -5.97 -19.28 2.59
N GLN A 21 -5.35 -19.78 1.53
CA GLN A 21 -3.93 -19.75 1.48
C GLN A 21 -3.43 -18.33 1.31
N ALA A 22 -2.46 -17.96 2.12
CA ALA A 22 -1.80 -16.68 1.97
C ALA A 22 -0.96 -16.68 0.70
N ARG A 23 -0.93 -15.57 0.01
CA ARG A 23 -0.16 -15.43 -1.21
C ARG A 23 0.63 -14.15 -1.13
N PRO A 24 1.96 -14.23 -1.10
CA PRO A 24 2.77 -13.02 -1.05
C PRO A 24 2.67 -12.27 -2.38
N VAL A 25 2.44 -10.99 -2.29
CA VAL A 25 2.39 -10.10 -3.44
C VAL A 25 3.38 -8.98 -3.18
N THR A 26 4.26 -8.73 -4.13
CA THR A 26 5.22 -7.65 -4.01
C THR A 26 4.74 -6.46 -4.82
N LEU A 27 4.59 -5.34 -4.15
CA LEU A 27 4.20 -4.09 -4.78
C LEU A 27 5.45 -3.25 -4.98
N THR A 28 5.69 -2.83 -6.20
CA THR A 28 6.88 -2.07 -6.53
C THR A 28 6.47 -0.69 -7.01
N THR A 29 6.99 0.34 -6.36
CA THR A 29 6.73 1.72 -6.75
C THR A 29 8.05 2.40 -7.03
N GLN A 30 8.26 2.83 -8.26
CA GLN A 30 9.47 3.53 -8.62
C GLN A 30 9.19 5.01 -8.77
N LEU A 31 9.96 5.83 -8.06
CA LEU A 31 9.80 7.26 -8.14
C LEU A 31 10.66 7.84 -9.26
N LYS A 32 10.16 8.87 -9.88
CA LYS A 32 10.95 9.62 -10.83
C LYS A 32 12.07 10.34 -10.10
N ASN A 33 13.11 10.69 -10.84
CA ASN A 33 14.17 11.48 -10.27
C ASN A 33 13.71 12.94 -10.29
N TYR A 34 13.09 13.37 -9.21
CA TYR A 34 12.54 14.73 -9.11
C TYR A 34 13.46 15.71 -8.38
N GLY A 35 14.56 15.21 -7.80
CA GLY A 35 15.57 16.06 -7.17
C GLY A 35 15.18 16.69 -5.87
N GLY A 36 14.20 16.17 -5.18
CA GLY A 36 13.74 16.74 -3.91
C GLY A 36 13.96 15.82 -2.73
N ASP A 37 13.35 16.17 -1.62
CA ASP A 37 13.43 15.38 -0.40
C ASP A 37 12.73 14.04 -0.57
N GLY A 38 12.93 13.14 0.37
CA GLY A 38 12.29 11.84 0.34
C GLY A 38 10.77 11.96 0.33
N ALA A 39 10.12 11.12 -0.44
CA ALA A 39 8.68 11.17 -0.58
C ALA A 39 7.97 10.37 0.49
N TYR A 40 6.84 10.89 0.93
CA TYR A 40 5.90 10.17 1.79
C TYR A 40 4.87 9.52 0.89
N LEU A 41 4.64 8.23 1.11
CA LEU A 41 3.73 7.46 0.29
C LEU A 41 2.84 6.62 1.18
N ALA A 42 1.60 6.40 0.78
CA ALA A 42 0.73 5.46 1.44
C ALA A 42 0.17 4.51 0.40
N ILE A 43 0.27 3.22 0.68
CA ILE A 43 -0.30 2.18 -0.16
C ILE A 43 -1.41 1.53 0.65
N TYR A 44 -2.62 1.55 0.14
CA TYR A 44 -3.76 1.05 0.89
C TYR A 44 -4.81 0.46 -0.05
N VAL A 45 -5.71 -0.29 0.54
CA VAL A 45 -6.76 -0.98 -0.21
C VAL A 45 -8.06 -0.24 -0.03
N THR A 46 -8.79 -0.08 -1.12
CA THR A 46 -10.16 0.44 -1.06
C THR A 46 -11.09 -0.60 -1.65
N ASP A 47 -12.39 -0.46 -1.40
CA ASP A 47 -13.35 -1.27 -2.11
C ASP A 47 -13.63 -0.61 -3.48
N THR A 48 -14.54 -1.20 -4.23
CA THR A 48 -14.83 -0.70 -5.57
C THR A 48 -15.50 0.68 -5.58
N ASN A 49 -15.98 1.11 -4.42
CA ASN A 49 -16.58 2.44 -4.29
C ASN A 49 -15.57 3.47 -3.78
N GLY A 50 -14.32 3.07 -3.62
CA GLY A 50 -13.28 3.97 -3.15
C GLY A 50 -13.19 4.10 -1.65
N LEU A 51 -13.91 3.30 -0.90
CA LEU A 51 -13.87 3.38 0.56
C LEU A 51 -12.66 2.64 1.12
N TYR A 52 -11.97 3.30 2.02
CA TYR A 52 -10.78 2.75 2.65
C TYR A 52 -11.06 1.42 3.38
N LYS A 53 -10.16 0.47 3.21
CA LYS A 53 -10.26 -0.81 3.88
C LYS A 53 -9.06 -1.11 4.77
N LYS A 54 -7.87 -0.92 4.26
CA LYS A 54 -6.69 -1.35 5.00
C LYS A 54 -5.44 -0.67 4.48
N THR A 55 -4.53 -0.30 5.36
CA THR A 55 -3.22 0.20 4.99
C THR A 55 -2.28 -0.96 4.76
N LEU A 56 -1.57 -0.95 3.65
CA LEU A 56 -0.55 -1.95 3.37
C LEU A 56 0.84 -1.44 3.74
N TRP A 57 1.11 -0.16 3.52
CA TRP A 57 2.42 0.41 3.83
C TRP A 57 2.37 1.93 3.83
N VAL A 58 3.15 2.54 4.70
CA VAL A 58 3.33 3.99 4.71
C VAL A 58 4.82 4.28 4.76
N SER A 59 5.32 5.10 3.84
CA SER A 59 6.69 5.54 3.83
C SER A 59 6.79 6.95 4.38
N GLY A 60 7.68 7.15 5.34
CA GLY A 60 7.89 8.45 5.97
C GLY A 60 8.08 8.29 7.47
N LYS A 61 9.15 8.87 8.02
CA LYS A 61 9.47 8.68 9.42
C LYS A 61 8.58 9.45 10.37
N LYS A 62 8.14 10.62 9.96
CA LYS A 62 7.47 11.52 10.89
C LYS A 62 5.97 11.51 10.67
N SER A 63 5.27 10.85 11.56
CA SER A 63 3.82 10.73 11.43
C SER A 63 3.10 12.06 11.42
N LYS A 64 3.72 13.11 11.93
CA LYS A 64 3.09 14.44 11.90
C LYS A 64 2.82 14.93 10.47
N TYR A 65 3.48 14.36 9.48
CA TYR A 65 3.28 14.74 8.09
C TYR A 65 2.27 13.82 7.37
N TYR A 66 1.79 12.78 8.02
CA TYR A 66 0.89 11.82 7.39
C TYR A 66 -0.43 12.45 6.95
N LYS A 67 -0.83 13.53 7.60
CA LYS A 67 -2.06 14.24 7.22
C LYS A 67 -2.00 14.80 5.79
N HIS A 68 -0.82 14.94 5.23
CA HIS A 68 -0.66 15.44 3.87
C HIS A 68 -1.00 14.37 2.81
N LEU A 69 -1.07 13.11 3.21
CA LEU A 69 -1.53 12.03 2.34
C LEU A 69 -3.05 11.98 2.45
N ARG A 70 -3.70 12.96 1.85
CA ARG A 70 -5.08 13.32 2.16
C ARG A 70 -6.10 12.20 2.11
N ASP A 71 -6.18 11.50 1.00
CA ASP A 71 -7.20 10.46 0.85
C ASP A 71 -6.98 9.33 1.83
N TRP A 72 -5.74 8.92 2.00
CA TRP A 72 -5.39 7.91 2.97
C TRP A 72 -5.65 8.39 4.39
N ALA A 73 -5.30 9.64 4.69
CA ALA A 73 -5.50 10.20 6.03
C ALA A 73 -6.99 10.24 6.38
N ARG A 74 -7.82 10.58 5.40
CA ARG A 74 -9.25 10.61 5.62
C ARG A 74 -9.79 9.21 5.85
N GLY A 75 -9.36 8.25 5.04
CA GLY A 75 -9.86 6.89 5.15
C GLY A 75 -9.40 6.18 6.40
N SER A 76 -8.13 6.31 6.73
CA SER A 76 -7.57 5.62 7.89
C SER A 76 -7.89 6.32 9.20
N GLY A 77 -8.26 7.60 9.14
CA GLY A 77 -8.48 8.39 10.34
C GLY A 77 -7.20 8.70 11.08
N LEU A 78 -6.04 8.40 10.47
CA LEU A 78 -4.72 8.56 11.08
C LEU A 78 -4.60 7.82 12.41
N LYS A 79 -5.35 6.73 12.56
CA LYS A 79 -5.27 5.91 13.76
C LYS A 79 -4.01 5.08 13.74
N ALA A 80 -3.26 5.09 14.83
CA ALA A 80 -1.99 4.36 14.90
C ALA A 80 -2.15 2.89 14.53
N ALA A 81 -3.25 2.27 14.94
CA ALA A 81 -3.48 0.87 14.63
C ALA A 81 -3.52 0.57 13.14
N GLU A 82 -3.81 1.58 12.30
CA GLU A 82 -3.90 1.39 10.86
C GLU A 82 -2.53 1.33 10.19
N PHE A 83 -1.47 1.82 10.84
CA PHE A 83 -0.15 1.80 10.22
C PHE A 83 0.96 1.25 11.12
N ASP A 84 0.65 0.84 12.36
CA ASP A 84 1.64 0.24 13.23
C ASP A 84 2.17 -1.04 12.59
N GLY A 85 3.50 -1.15 12.53
CA GLY A 85 4.14 -2.33 11.97
C GLY A 85 4.21 -2.37 10.45
N VAL A 86 3.59 -1.40 9.77
CA VAL A 86 3.63 -1.33 8.30
C VAL A 86 4.08 0.04 7.83
N SER A 87 5.08 0.60 8.50
CA SER A 87 5.63 1.88 8.10
C SER A 87 7.15 1.84 8.06
N GLY A 88 7.74 2.75 7.32
CA GLY A 88 9.18 2.82 7.18
C GLY A 88 9.62 4.18 6.68
N ALA A 89 10.87 4.27 6.28
CA ALA A 89 11.48 5.52 5.87
C ALA A 89 10.85 6.08 4.59
N SER A 90 11.00 7.38 4.38
CA SER A 90 10.59 7.99 3.13
C SER A 90 11.41 7.44 1.96
N VAL A 91 10.88 7.57 0.76
CA VAL A 91 11.52 7.02 -0.43
C VAL A 91 12.19 8.16 -1.19
N GLY A 92 13.49 8.01 -1.40
CA GLY A 92 14.26 9.06 -2.06
C GLY A 92 13.94 9.24 -3.54
N SER A 93 14.31 10.40 -4.06
CA SER A 93 14.12 10.71 -5.47
C SER A 93 14.80 9.66 -6.35
N GLY A 94 14.09 9.15 -7.32
CA GLY A 94 14.61 8.13 -8.24
C GLY A 94 14.70 6.74 -7.65
N LYS A 95 14.32 6.56 -6.39
CA LYS A 95 14.43 5.26 -5.74
C LYS A 95 13.17 4.42 -5.92
N THR A 96 13.28 3.15 -5.54
CA THR A 96 12.19 2.19 -5.68
C THR A 96 11.80 1.69 -4.30
N LEU A 97 10.50 1.65 -4.05
CA LEU A 97 9.93 1.05 -2.85
C LEU A 97 9.37 -0.32 -3.24
N LYS A 98 9.74 -1.34 -2.49
CA LYS A 98 9.17 -2.67 -2.65
C LYS A 98 8.55 -3.10 -1.35
N VAL A 99 7.30 -3.49 -1.39
CA VAL A 99 6.56 -3.93 -0.21
C VAL A 99 5.91 -5.26 -0.53
N THR A 100 6.11 -6.24 0.33
CA THR A 100 5.48 -7.55 0.16
C THR A 100 4.38 -7.71 1.19
N VAL A 101 3.19 -8.05 0.72
CA VAL A 101 2.03 -8.23 1.59
C VAL A 101 1.39 -9.57 1.32
N GLU A 102 0.62 -10.06 2.28
CA GLU A 102 -0.12 -11.31 2.11
C GLU A 102 -1.47 -10.99 1.53
N LEU A 103 -1.76 -11.56 0.38
CA LEU A 103 -3.01 -11.26 -0.31
C LEU A 103 -4.23 -11.69 0.48
N ALA A 104 -4.11 -12.74 1.26
CA ALA A 104 -5.23 -13.21 2.07
C ALA A 104 -5.69 -12.17 3.09
N ASP A 105 -4.84 -11.21 3.42
CA ASP A 105 -5.18 -10.18 4.39
C ASP A 105 -5.95 -9.02 3.76
N VAL A 106 -6.22 -9.11 2.50
CA VAL A 106 -6.79 -7.96 1.75
C VAL A 106 -8.24 -8.17 1.29
#